data_5263aaff6b517453fa8656372f60c899
#
_entry.id   5263aaff6b517453fa8656372f60c899
#
_cell.length_a   1.000
_cell.length_b   1.000
_cell.length_c   1.000
_cell.angle_alpha   90.00
_cell.angle_beta   90.00
_cell.angle_gamma   90.00
#
_symmetry.space_group_name_H-M   'P 1'
#
loop_
_entity.id
_entity.type
_entity.pdbx_description
1 polymer ?
#
loop_
_entity_poly.entity_id
_entity_poly.type
_entity_poly.pdbx_seq_one_letter_code
_entity_poly.pdbx_strand_id
1 'polypeptide(L)'
;MRLNRVLVFALIVATLSFSVFHATIASGDKDDQRHRNRYRERHRDDDRGSHLKAVVHPAYKENCGACHFAYQPELLPCESWGRILNRLDDHFGGSFELDEETKKAILGYLQTNAAEHSTAKRAVKILRSSGRQVPARITEIPYIRKKHHDISAATLKRQSIGSLSNCTACHTRAEEGIYDDDFVIIPD
;
A
#
# COMPACT_ATOMS: atom_id res chain seq x y z
N MET A 1 -14.87 77.11 4.64
CA MET A 1 -14.91 75.98 5.62
C MET A 1 -15.81 74.77 5.27
N ARG A 2 -16.38 74.67 4.07
CA ARG A 2 -17.25 73.51 3.69
C ARG A 2 -16.51 72.42 2.90
N LEU A 3 -15.32 72.71 2.36
CA LEU A 3 -14.55 71.77 1.53
C LEU A 3 -13.88 70.63 2.34
N ASN A 4 -13.44 70.89 3.59
CA ASN A 4 -12.75 69.92 4.43
C ASN A 4 -13.63 68.75 4.95
N ARG A 5 -14.96 68.96 5.03
CA ARG A 5 -15.86 67.90 5.52
C ARG A 5 -16.11 66.79 4.51
N VAL A 6 -16.14 67.13 3.20
CA VAL A 6 -16.34 66.14 2.12
C VAL A 6 -15.10 65.28 1.93
N LEU A 7 -13.90 65.85 2.01
CA LEU A 7 -12.62 65.11 1.93
C LEU A 7 -12.42 64.15 3.11
N VAL A 8 -12.82 64.55 4.33
CA VAL A 8 -12.70 63.65 5.50
C VAL A 8 -13.67 62.48 5.42
N PHE A 9 -14.91 62.67 4.90
CA PHE A 9 -15.86 61.59 4.69
C PHE A 9 -15.40 60.61 3.59
N ALA A 10 -14.82 61.11 2.51
CA ALA A 10 -14.29 60.26 1.45
C ALA A 10 -13.13 59.36 1.92
N LEU A 11 -12.24 59.89 2.79
CA LEU A 11 -11.14 59.12 3.38
C LEU A 11 -11.61 58.06 4.37
N ILE A 12 -12.63 58.30 5.17
CA ILE A 12 -13.20 57.35 6.13
C ILE A 12 -13.90 56.19 5.40
N VAL A 13 -14.65 56.46 4.33
CA VAL A 13 -15.31 55.44 3.55
C VAL A 13 -14.29 54.52 2.83
N ALA A 14 -13.21 55.10 2.30
CA ALA A 14 -12.14 54.34 1.65
C ALA A 14 -11.40 53.42 2.60
N THR A 15 -11.13 53.84 3.85
CA THR A 15 -10.45 53.01 4.87
C THR A 15 -11.33 51.88 5.38
N LEU A 16 -12.63 52.09 5.55
CA LEU A 16 -13.59 51.06 5.96
C LEU A 16 -13.76 49.98 4.88
N SER A 17 -13.81 50.37 3.60
CA SER A 17 -13.92 49.41 2.48
C SER A 17 -12.68 48.53 2.35
N PHE A 18 -11.50 49.06 2.61
CA PHE A 18 -10.25 48.29 2.55
C PHE A 18 -10.13 47.27 3.69
N SER A 19 -10.61 47.61 4.89
CA SER A 19 -10.57 46.72 6.05
C SER A 19 -11.50 45.51 5.91
N VAL A 20 -12.67 45.68 5.30
CA VAL A 20 -13.61 44.57 5.07
C VAL A 20 -13.08 43.60 3.99
N PHE A 21 -12.42 44.11 2.96
CA PHE A 21 -11.85 43.25 1.89
C PHE A 21 -10.70 42.34 2.37
N HIS A 22 -9.88 42.83 3.32
CA HIS A 22 -8.81 42.00 3.89
C HIS A 22 -9.32 40.92 4.86
N ALA A 23 -10.42 41.13 5.53
CA ALA A 23 -10.98 40.14 6.46
C ALA A 23 -11.63 38.94 5.74
N THR A 24 -12.18 39.13 4.54
CA THR A 24 -12.79 38.03 3.76
C THR A 24 -11.79 37.12 3.07
N ILE A 25 -10.60 37.61 2.71
CA ILE A 25 -9.55 36.78 2.11
C ILE A 25 -8.89 35.86 3.15
N ALA A 26 -8.75 36.32 4.40
CA ALA A 26 -8.13 35.51 5.47
C ALA A 26 -9.00 34.38 5.99
N SER A 27 -10.32 34.40 5.76
CA SER A 27 -11.24 33.35 6.21
C SER A 27 -11.30 32.16 5.26
N GLY A 28 -11.14 32.36 3.95
CA GLY A 28 -11.16 31.28 2.95
C GLY A 28 -9.98 30.33 3.05
N ASP A 29 -8.80 30.84 3.38
CA ASP A 29 -7.57 30.03 3.47
C ASP A 29 -7.57 29.05 4.66
N LYS A 30 -8.23 29.41 5.77
CA LYS A 30 -8.27 28.56 6.97
C LYS A 30 -9.24 27.37 6.81
N ASP A 31 -10.33 27.55 6.10
CA ASP A 31 -11.31 26.50 5.86
C ASP A 31 -10.78 25.49 4.83
N ASP A 32 -10.06 25.97 3.81
CA ASP A 32 -9.43 25.11 2.81
C ASP A 32 -8.27 24.28 3.42
N GLN A 33 -7.49 24.88 4.34
CA GLN A 33 -6.47 24.16 5.11
C GLN A 33 -7.08 23.12 6.07
N ARG A 34 -8.22 23.43 6.71
CA ARG A 34 -8.93 22.45 7.56
C ARG A 34 -9.50 21.29 6.77
N HIS A 35 -10.02 21.54 5.56
CA HIS A 35 -10.50 20.50 4.67
C HIS A 35 -9.36 19.60 4.18
N ARG A 36 -8.22 20.17 3.78
CA ARG A 36 -7.02 19.42 3.38
C ARG A 36 -6.44 18.60 4.54
N ASN A 37 -6.40 19.16 5.75
CA ASN A 37 -5.90 18.42 6.91
C ASN A 37 -6.82 17.27 7.32
N ARG A 38 -8.15 17.46 7.34
CA ARG A 38 -9.13 16.40 7.60
C ARG A 38 -9.12 15.31 6.51
N TYR A 39 -8.86 15.69 5.27
CA TYR A 39 -8.66 14.73 4.16
C TYR A 39 -7.40 13.90 4.39
N ARG A 40 -6.27 14.55 4.70
CA ARG A 40 -4.99 13.87 5.00
C ARG A 40 -5.05 12.98 6.24
N GLU A 41 -5.73 13.40 7.30
CA GLU A 41 -5.91 12.59 8.51
C GLU A 41 -6.77 11.36 8.24
N ARG A 42 -7.91 11.50 7.56
CA ARG A 42 -8.74 10.35 7.16
C ARG A 42 -8.01 9.37 6.27
N HIS A 43 -7.20 9.85 5.32
CA HIS A 43 -6.41 8.98 4.47
C HIS A 43 -5.26 8.30 5.21
N ARG A 44 -4.61 8.97 6.17
CA ARG A 44 -3.60 8.34 7.02
C ARG A 44 -4.16 7.21 7.91
N ASP A 45 -5.35 7.38 8.46
CA ASP A 45 -5.98 6.35 9.29
C ASP A 45 -6.50 5.19 8.42
N ASP A 46 -6.94 5.47 7.20
CA ASP A 46 -7.27 4.47 6.19
C ASP A 46 -6.04 3.68 5.73
N ASP A 47 -4.89 4.33 5.58
CA ASP A 47 -3.64 3.70 5.16
C ASP A 47 -3.07 2.78 6.23
N ARG A 48 -3.07 3.16 7.53
CA ARG A 48 -2.63 2.28 8.62
C ARG A 48 -3.40 0.97 8.72
N GLY A 49 -4.69 0.98 8.36
CA GLY A 49 -5.51 -0.24 8.28
C GLY A 49 -5.32 -1.04 6.99
N SER A 50 -4.52 -0.56 6.02
CA SER A 50 -4.27 -1.24 4.74
C SER A 50 -2.95 -2.00 4.69
N HIS A 51 -1.99 -1.63 5.56
CA HIS A 51 -0.65 -2.21 5.57
C HIS A 51 -0.68 -3.66 6.09
N LEU A 52 0.17 -4.48 5.49
CA LEU A 52 0.46 -5.83 5.96
C LEU A 52 1.59 -5.76 6.99
N LYS A 53 1.79 -6.81 7.76
CA LYS A 53 2.89 -6.87 8.72
C LYS A 53 4.20 -7.18 8.02
N ALA A 54 5.26 -6.46 8.36
CA ALA A 54 6.60 -6.84 7.91
C ALA A 54 6.95 -8.26 8.37
N VAL A 55 7.66 -8.99 7.53
CA VAL A 55 8.12 -10.35 7.86
C VAL A 55 9.21 -10.27 8.93
N VAL A 56 9.03 -10.98 10.03
CA VAL A 56 9.97 -10.97 11.17
C VAL A 56 10.56 -12.35 11.51
N HIS A 57 10.05 -13.44 10.90
CA HIS A 57 10.50 -14.81 11.20
C HIS A 57 11.86 -15.09 10.54
N PRO A 58 12.95 -15.33 11.31
CA PRO A 58 14.30 -15.43 10.74
C PRO A 58 14.44 -16.55 9.74
N ALA A 59 14.04 -17.79 10.10
CA ALA A 59 14.17 -18.94 9.20
C ALA A 59 13.36 -18.77 7.90
N TYR A 60 12.20 -18.13 7.94
CA TYR A 60 11.43 -17.82 6.73
C TYR A 60 12.16 -16.80 5.85
N LYS A 61 12.71 -15.71 6.44
CA LYS A 61 13.49 -14.72 5.69
C LYS A 61 14.74 -15.32 5.06
N GLU A 62 15.48 -16.13 5.81
CA GLU A 62 16.72 -16.72 5.36
C GLU A 62 16.51 -17.74 4.23
N ASN A 63 15.56 -18.66 4.41
CA ASN A 63 15.37 -19.76 3.47
C ASN A 63 14.53 -19.36 2.25
N CYS A 64 13.46 -18.60 2.44
CA CYS A 64 12.55 -18.21 1.35
C CYS A 64 12.90 -16.86 0.74
N GLY A 65 13.63 -16.01 1.46
CA GLY A 65 14.11 -14.71 0.99
C GLY A 65 15.38 -14.76 0.15
N ALA A 66 16.02 -15.93 0.00
CA ALA A 66 17.29 -16.06 -0.71
C ALA A 66 17.18 -15.84 -2.23
N CYS A 67 16.04 -16.17 -2.85
CA CYS A 67 15.83 -16.08 -4.30
C CYS A 67 14.89 -14.92 -4.69
N HIS A 68 13.95 -14.59 -3.83
CA HIS A 68 13.04 -13.46 -3.96
C HIS A 68 12.75 -12.91 -2.56
N PHE A 69 12.18 -11.72 -2.44
CA PHE A 69 11.87 -11.22 -1.10
C PHE A 69 10.84 -12.12 -0.38
N ALA A 70 10.97 -12.23 0.94
CA ALA A 70 10.04 -13.02 1.74
C ALA A 70 8.67 -12.31 1.79
N TYR A 71 7.69 -12.87 1.08
CA TYR A 71 6.34 -12.31 1.02
C TYR A 71 5.66 -12.31 2.38
N GLN A 72 4.86 -11.27 2.66
CA GLN A 72 4.04 -11.25 3.85
C GLN A 72 3.05 -12.42 3.85
N PRO A 73 2.91 -13.16 4.96
CA PRO A 73 1.97 -14.29 5.05
C PRO A 73 0.53 -13.91 4.69
N GLU A 74 0.14 -12.68 4.96
CA GLU A 74 -1.18 -12.10 4.68
C GLU A 74 -1.51 -11.96 3.18
N LEU A 75 -0.55 -12.19 2.30
CA LEU A 75 -0.74 -12.14 0.84
C LEU A 75 -1.38 -13.41 0.27
N LEU A 76 -1.47 -14.49 1.05
CA LEU A 76 -2.10 -15.74 0.63
C LEU A 76 -2.99 -16.31 1.74
N PRO A 77 -4.01 -17.11 1.37
CA PRO A 77 -4.75 -17.94 2.31
C PRO A 77 -3.88 -19.00 2.99
N CYS A 78 -4.29 -19.41 4.19
CA CYS A 78 -3.62 -20.43 5.00
C CYS A 78 -3.36 -21.74 4.21
N GLU A 79 -4.36 -22.23 3.48
CA GLU A 79 -4.26 -23.46 2.68
C GLU A 79 -3.24 -23.31 1.53
N SER A 80 -3.11 -22.12 0.95
CA SER A 80 -2.13 -21.82 -0.10
C SER A 80 -0.70 -22.02 0.38
N TRP A 81 -0.39 -21.57 1.58
CA TRP A 81 0.92 -21.77 2.20
C TRP A 81 1.23 -23.25 2.42
N GLY A 82 0.24 -24.02 2.90
CA GLY A 82 0.38 -25.48 3.01
C GLY A 82 0.68 -26.15 1.68
N ARG A 83 -0.03 -25.76 0.62
CA ARG A 83 0.19 -26.28 -0.74
C ARG A 83 1.60 -25.96 -1.26
N ILE A 84 2.09 -24.73 -1.04
CA ILE A 84 3.43 -24.30 -1.47
C ILE A 84 4.51 -25.10 -0.73
N LEU A 85 4.43 -25.17 0.60
CA LEU A 85 5.45 -25.86 1.41
C LEU A 85 5.47 -27.39 1.20
N ASN A 86 4.37 -27.98 0.75
CA ASN A 86 4.28 -29.41 0.42
C ASN A 86 4.77 -29.74 -1.01
N ARG A 87 5.17 -28.72 -1.80
CA ARG A 87 5.66 -28.87 -3.18
C ARG A 87 6.94 -28.07 -3.42
N LEU A 88 7.87 -28.11 -2.46
CA LEU A 88 9.15 -27.42 -2.60
C LEU A 88 10.06 -28.10 -3.63
N ASP A 89 9.84 -29.37 -3.90
CA ASP A 89 10.50 -30.15 -4.97
C ASP A 89 10.13 -29.66 -6.37
N ASP A 90 8.99 -28.99 -6.52
CA ASP A 90 8.54 -28.29 -7.73
C ASP A 90 8.06 -26.88 -7.38
N HIS A 91 8.97 -26.05 -6.89
CA HIS A 91 8.67 -24.67 -6.52
C HIS A 91 8.73 -23.77 -7.76
N PHE A 92 7.65 -23.81 -8.57
CA PHE A 92 7.50 -22.99 -9.78
C PHE A 92 8.59 -23.14 -10.82
N GLY A 93 9.10 -24.37 -10.98
CA GLY A 93 10.17 -24.72 -11.91
C GLY A 93 11.57 -24.77 -11.29
N GLY A 94 11.69 -24.48 -10.00
CA GLY A 94 12.86 -24.73 -9.18
C GLY A 94 12.61 -25.86 -8.20
N SER A 95 13.69 -26.41 -7.63
CA SER A 95 13.64 -27.38 -6.53
C SER A 95 14.35 -26.81 -5.32
N PHE A 96 13.73 -26.98 -4.15
CA PHE A 96 14.26 -26.47 -2.90
C PHE A 96 13.97 -27.47 -1.78
N GLU A 97 14.95 -27.73 -0.93
CA GLU A 97 14.84 -28.65 0.18
C GLU A 97 14.96 -27.91 1.53
N LEU A 98 14.15 -28.31 2.46
CA LEU A 98 14.22 -27.89 3.87
C LEU A 98 14.21 -29.13 4.74
N ASP A 99 14.94 -29.09 5.85
CA ASP A 99 14.72 -30.07 6.91
C ASP A 99 13.30 -29.94 7.50
N GLU A 100 12.78 -31.04 8.02
CA GLU A 100 11.38 -31.11 8.48
C GLU A 100 11.08 -30.16 9.65
N GLU A 101 12.06 -29.87 10.52
CA GLU A 101 11.90 -28.96 11.64
C GLU A 101 11.74 -27.52 11.16
N THR A 102 12.65 -27.07 10.28
CA THR A 102 12.60 -25.75 9.65
C THR A 102 11.33 -25.58 8.81
N LYS A 103 10.96 -26.58 8.02
CA LYS A 103 9.73 -26.58 7.22
C LYS A 103 8.50 -26.43 8.10
N LYS A 104 8.40 -27.18 9.21
CA LYS A 104 7.30 -27.09 10.15
C LYS A 104 7.22 -25.73 10.83
N ALA A 105 8.36 -25.16 11.24
CA ALA A 105 8.42 -23.85 11.86
C ALA A 105 7.96 -22.74 10.89
N ILE A 106 8.44 -22.77 9.65
CA ILE A 106 8.05 -21.83 8.60
C ILE A 106 6.55 -21.96 8.29
N LEU A 107 6.06 -23.20 8.10
CA LEU A 107 4.65 -23.44 7.82
C LEU A 107 3.75 -22.91 8.95
N GLY A 108 4.10 -23.18 10.21
CA GLY A 108 3.38 -22.68 11.36
C GLY A 108 3.30 -21.16 11.39
N TYR A 109 4.42 -20.48 11.14
CA TYR A 109 4.46 -19.02 11.04
C TYR A 109 3.57 -18.49 9.91
N LEU A 110 3.68 -19.05 8.72
CA LEU A 110 2.93 -18.62 7.55
C LEU A 110 1.42 -18.80 7.74
N GLN A 111 1.00 -19.96 8.25
CA GLN A 111 -0.41 -20.26 8.48
C GLN A 111 -1.02 -19.40 9.60
N THR A 112 -0.31 -19.22 10.72
CA THR A 112 -0.80 -18.39 11.83
C THR A 112 -0.93 -16.91 11.46
N ASN A 113 -0.16 -16.45 10.47
CA ASN A 113 -0.19 -15.06 10.01
C ASN A 113 -0.80 -14.89 8.61
N ALA A 114 -1.46 -15.91 8.07
CA ALA A 114 -2.08 -15.88 6.75
C ALA A 114 -3.22 -14.84 6.64
N ALA A 115 -3.73 -14.63 5.45
CA ALA A 115 -4.73 -13.62 5.15
C ALA A 115 -5.98 -13.72 6.04
N GLU A 116 -6.40 -14.92 6.45
CA GLU A 116 -7.55 -15.18 7.33
C GLU A 116 -7.37 -14.59 8.75
N HIS A 117 -6.13 -14.44 9.19
CA HIS A 117 -5.78 -13.95 10.52
C HIS A 117 -5.41 -12.45 10.54
N SER A 118 -5.65 -11.75 9.43
CA SER A 118 -5.36 -10.34 9.29
C SER A 118 -6.63 -9.49 9.12
N THR A 119 -6.64 -8.35 9.80
CA THR A 119 -7.66 -7.31 9.63
C THR A 119 -7.26 -6.26 8.59
N ALA A 120 -6.06 -6.37 8.02
CA ALA A 120 -5.59 -5.43 6.99
C ALA A 120 -6.53 -5.44 5.78
N LYS A 121 -6.93 -4.26 5.32
CA LYS A 121 -7.86 -4.10 4.19
C LYS A 121 -7.42 -4.89 2.95
N ARG A 122 -6.11 -5.00 2.73
CA ARG A 122 -5.53 -5.75 1.61
C ARG A 122 -5.76 -7.25 1.75
N ALA A 123 -5.49 -7.83 2.92
CA ALA A 123 -5.75 -9.25 3.21
C ALA A 123 -7.23 -9.60 3.05
N VAL A 124 -8.12 -8.76 3.57
CA VAL A 124 -9.57 -8.91 3.40
C VAL A 124 -9.99 -8.90 1.92
N LYS A 125 -9.42 -8.01 1.09
CA LYS A 125 -9.69 -7.96 -0.36
C LYS A 125 -9.15 -9.19 -1.10
N ILE A 126 -7.98 -9.70 -0.67
CA ILE A 126 -7.39 -10.94 -1.18
C ILE A 126 -8.34 -12.11 -0.93
N LEU A 127 -8.75 -12.35 0.31
CA LEU A 127 -9.68 -13.43 0.66
C LEU A 127 -11.01 -13.32 -0.09
N ARG A 128 -11.61 -12.13 -0.08
CA ARG A 128 -12.89 -11.91 -0.78
C ARG A 128 -12.81 -12.21 -2.27
N SER A 129 -11.71 -11.83 -2.92
CA SER A 129 -11.53 -12.05 -4.35
C SER A 129 -11.17 -13.49 -4.70
N SER A 130 -10.47 -14.18 -3.81
CA SER A 130 -10.12 -15.60 -3.98
C SER A 130 -11.31 -16.53 -3.77
N GLY A 131 -12.30 -16.14 -2.95
CA GLY A 131 -13.45 -16.97 -2.63
C GLY A 131 -13.01 -18.30 -2.02
N ARG A 132 -13.34 -19.43 -2.70
CA ARG A 132 -12.94 -20.79 -2.30
C ARG A 132 -11.70 -21.30 -3.07
N GLN A 133 -11.08 -20.46 -3.86
CA GLN A 133 -9.85 -20.83 -4.58
C GLN A 133 -8.65 -20.85 -3.62
N VAL A 134 -7.73 -21.77 -3.89
CA VAL A 134 -6.46 -21.91 -3.18
C VAL A 134 -5.32 -21.57 -4.15
N PRO A 135 -5.06 -20.28 -4.41
CA PRO A 135 -4.05 -19.87 -5.36
C PRO A 135 -2.65 -20.23 -4.85
N ALA A 136 -1.82 -20.83 -5.68
CA ALA A 136 -0.42 -21.07 -5.35
C ALA A 136 0.46 -19.83 -5.60
N ARG A 137 0.02 -18.93 -6.47
CA ARG A 137 0.77 -17.70 -6.81
C ARG A 137 0.00 -16.46 -6.37
N ILE A 138 0.65 -15.53 -5.70
CA ILE A 138 0.07 -14.24 -5.32
C ILE A 138 -0.44 -13.50 -6.57
N THR A 139 0.27 -13.60 -7.68
CA THR A 139 -0.07 -12.96 -8.95
C THR A 139 -1.31 -13.56 -9.64
N GLU A 140 -1.82 -14.70 -9.20
CA GLU A 140 -3.04 -15.33 -9.71
C GLU A 140 -4.30 -14.84 -8.98
N ILE A 141 -4.16 -14.20 -7.82
CA ILE A 141 -5.26 -13.67 -7.03
C ILE A 141 -6.01 -12.59 -7.83
N PRO A 142 -7.34 -12.70 -7.98
CA PRO A 142 -8.11 -11.76 -8.82
C PRO A 142 -7.95 -10.29 -8.40
N TYR A 143 -7.85 -10.00 -7.11
CA TYR A 143 -7.58 -8.66 -6.60
C TYR A 143 -6.22 -8.13 -7.08
N ILE A 144 -5.17 -8.95 -7.00
CA ILE A 144 -3.81 -8.56 -7.43
C ILE A 144 -3.79 -8.36 -8.95
N ARG A 145 -4.36 -9.29 -9.73
CA ARG A 145 -4.46 -9.15 -11.19
C ARG A 145 -5.18 -7.87 -11.61
N LYS A 146 -6.29 -7.56 -10.93
CA LYS A 146 -7.05 -6.33 -11.20
C LYS A 146 -6.22 -5.07 -10.93
N LYS A 147 -5.37 -5.06 -9.90
CA LYS A 147 -4.52 -3.91 -9.55
C LYS A 147 -3.36 -3.70 -10.55
N HIS A 148 -2.98 -4.73 -11.29
CA HIS A 148 -1.83 -4.71 -12.20
C HIS A 148 -2.22 -4.88 -13.67
N HIS A 149 -3.51 -4.75 -14.03
CA HIS A 149 -4.01 -5.05 -15.37
C HIS A 149 -3.48 -4.10 -16.46
N ASP A 150 -3.11 -2.88 -16.08
CA ASP A 150 -2.59 -1.85 -17.00
C ASP A 150 -1.09 -2.00 -17.28
N ILE A 151 -0.37 -2.88 -16.55
CA ILE A 151 1.07 -3.08 -16.77
C ILE A 151 1.27 -3.97 -18.00
N SER A 152 1.92 -3.42 -19.01
CA SER A 152 2.16 -4.16 -20.27
C SER A 152 3.12 -5.33 -20.07
N ALA A 153 2.97 -6.38 -20.90
CA ALA A 153 3.92 -7.49 -20.92
C ALA A 153 5.35 -7.05 -21.29
N ALA A 154 5.51 -5.98 -22.08
CA ALA A 154 6.81 -5.40 -22.40
C ALA A 154 7.46 -4.76 -21.16
N THR A 155 6.68 -4.06 -20.34
CA THR A 155 7.15 -3.49 -19.08
C THR A 155 7.63 -4.60 -18.12
N LEU A 156 6.85 -5.67 -17.96
CA LEU A 156 7.22 -6.80 -17.09
C LEU A 156 8.47 -7.56 -17.54
N LYS A 157 8.83 -7.50 -18.83
CA LYS A 157 10.04 -8.14 -19.39
C LYS A 157 11.30 -7.28 -19.23
N ARG A 158 11.21 -6.05 -18.75
CA ARG A 158 12.39 -5.24 -18.47
C ARG A 158 13.30 -5.95 -17.48
N GLN A 159 14.61 -5.88 -17.69
CA GLN A 159 15.60 -6.54 -16.80
C GLN A 159 15.49 -6.03 -15.36
N SER A 160 15.12 -4.77 -15.17
CA SER A 160 14.89 -4.14 -13.88
C SER A 160 13.67 -4.70 -13.12
N ILE A 161 12.74 -5.38 -13.82
CA ILE A 161 11.49 -5.92 -13.24
C ILE A 161 11.51 -7.44 -13.28
N GLY A 162 11.70 -8.05 -14.44
CA GLY A 162 11.77 -9.49 -14.67
C GLY A 162 10.41 -10.19 -14.66
N SER A 163 9.60 -9.99 -13.66
CA SER A 163 8.26 -10.60 -13.57
C SER A 163 7.32 -9.84 -12.61
N LEU A 164 6.01 -10.12 -12.73
CA LEU A 164 5.00 -9.58 -11.81
C LEU A 164 5.17 -10.05 -10.37
N SER A 165 5.89 -11.14 -10.12
CA SER A 165 6.17 -11.61 -8.76
C SER A 165 7.30 -10.84 -8.07
N ASN A 166 8.08 -10.04 -8.80
CA ASN A 166 9.11 -9.18 -8.22
C ASN A 166 8.47 -7.87 -7.70
N CYS A 167 7.73 -7.96 -6.61
CA CYS A 167 6.98 -6.83 -6.06
C CYS A 167 7.89 -5.66 -5.67
N THR A 168 9.09 -5.95 -5.15
CA THR A 168 10.05 -4.93 -4.70
C THR A 168 10.63 -4.12 -5.85
N ALA A 169 10.57 -4.62 -7.08
CA ALA A 169 11.00 -3.86 -8.25
C ALA A 169 10.20 -2.56 -8.45
N CYS A 170 8.91 -2.56 -8.08
CA CYS A 170 8.03 -1.41 -8.24
C CYS A 170 7.54 -0.86 -6.90
N HIS A 171 7.27 -1.72 -5.91
CA HIS A 171 6.80 -1.31 -4.59
C HIS A 171 7.98 -1.09 -3.65
N THR A 172 8.47 0.13 -3.56
CA THR A 172 9.71 0.49 -2.84
C THR A 172 9.66 0.18 -1.34
N ARG A 173 8.47 -0.02 -0.77
CA ARG A 173 8.25 -0.35 0.65
C ARG A 173 7.55 -1.70 0.85
N ALA A 174 7.63 -2.60 -0.13
CA ALA A 174 7.01 -3.93 -0.06
C ALA A 174 7.50 -4.76 1.15
N GLU A 175 8.78 -4.68 1.49
CA GLU A 175 9.35 -5.41 2.64
C GLU A 175 8.74 -4.97 3.98
N GLU A 176 8.29 -3.70 4.07
CA GLU A 176 7.58 -3.16 5.22
C GLU A 176 6.07 -3.52 5.23
N GLY A 177 5.59 -4.22 4.19
CA GLY A 177 4.16 -4.53 4.01
C GLY A 177 3.34 -3.38 3.44
N ILE A 178 3.98 -2.33 2.91
CA ILE A 178 3.35 -1.13 2.38
C ILE A 178 3.32 -1.20 0.85
N TYR A 179 2.10 -1.22 0.30
CA TYR A 179 1.84 -1.36 -1.14
C TYR A 179 0.97 -0.21 -1.68
N ASP A 180 1.03 0.96 -1.05
CA ASP A 180 0.23 2.10 -1.44
C ASP A 180 0.79 2.75 -2.71
N ASP A 181 -0.09 3.33 -3.52
CA ASP A 181 0.25 3.86 -4.84
C ASP A 181 1.31 4.98 -4.76
N ASP A 182 1.40 5.68 -3.62
CA ASP A 182 2.40 6.73 -3.35
C ASP A 182 3.86 6.20 -3.31
N PHE A 183 4.04 4.90 -3.11
CA PHE A 183 5.35 4.24 -3.03
C PHE A 183 5.61 3.30 -4.22
N VAL A 184 4.90 3.52 -5.33
CA VAL A 184 5.09 2.76 -6.56
C VAL A 184 5.96 3.54 -7.54
N ILE A 185 7.07 2.94 -7.96
CA ILE A 185 7.96 3.46 -8.99
C ILE A 185 8.19 2.33 -9.99
N ILE A 186 7.71 2.50 -11.21
CA ILE A 186 7.95 1.52 -12.28
C ILE A 186 9.30 1.87 -12.94
N PRO A 187 10.34 1.01 -12.78
CA PRO A 187 11.66 1.31 -13.34
C PRO A 187 11.68 1.18 -14.87
N ASP A 188 12.58 1.93 -15.51
CA ASP A 188 12.83 1.88 -16.95
C ASP A 188 13.50 0.59 -17.40
#